data_622a679c96ac3c55f2f1221aec8ec2ad
#
_entry.id   622a679c96ac3c55f2f1221aec8ec2ad
#
_cell.length_a   1.000
_cell.length_b   1.000
_cell.length_c   1.000
_cell.angle_alpha   90.00
_cell.angle_beta   90.00
_cell.angle_gamma   90.00
#
_symmetry.space_group_name_H-M   'P 1'
#
loop_
_entity.id
_entity.type
_entity.pdbx_description
1 polymer ?
#
loop_
_entity_poly.entity_id
_entity_poly.type
_entity_poly.pdbx_seq_one_letter_code
_entity_poly.pdbx_strand_id
1 'polypeptide(L)'
;LIEILMACKQEGNPDMVFKFCSTSKVSFPGSGVAAIGASKKNIDFIKQQMTIQTIGHDKLNQLRHVRFFKDIHGMVLHMRKHADILRPKFETVLNGLKNELGDLEIGSWLEPRGGYFISFDALPGCAKAIVAKAKEAGLVMTPAGATFPYGKDPQDSNIRIAPSYPTPEELAVAVEIFVLCVKLVSVDKLLEEK
;
A
#
# COMPACT_ATOMS: atom_id res chain seq x y z
N LEU A 1 9.18 13.36 7.61
CA LEU A 1 7.79 13.37 8.09
C LEU A 1 7.77 13.82 9.54
N ILE A 2 6.89 14.75 9.87
CA ILE A 2 6.65 15.19 11.25
C ILE A 2 6.00 14.03 12.01
N GLU A 3 6.47 13.80 13.26
CA GLU A 3 5.86 12.79 14.12
C GLU A 3 4.50 13.31 14.63
N ILE A 4 3.42 12.69 14.17
CA ILE A 4 2.06 13.23 14.32
C ILE A 4 1.57 13.31 15.78
N LEU A 5 1.98 12.38 16.66
CA LEU A 5 1.60 12.42 18.07
C LEU A 5 2.26 13.61 18.78
N MET A 6 3.51 13.92 18.42
CA MET A 6 4.22 15.08 18.97
C MET A 6 3.61 16.38 18.44
N ALA A 7 3.29 16.46 17.16
CA ALA A 7 2.64 17.62 16.56
C ALA A 7 1.30 17.91 17.25
N CYS A 8 0.42 16.89 17.39
CA CYS A 8 -0.85 17.06 18.09
C CYS A 8 -0.70 17.48 19.53
N LYS A 9 0.33 16.99 20.24
CA LYS A 9 0.62 17.41 21.61
C LYS A 9 1.06 18.87 21.68
N GLN A 10 1.90 19.32 20.74
CA GLN A 10 2.36 20.72 20.66
C GLN A 10 1.21 21.69 20.38
N GLU A 11 0.25 21.28 19.52
CA GLU A 11 -0.94 22.05 19.19
C GLU A 11 -2.08 21.94 20.24
N GLY A 12 -1.81 21.34 21.39
CA GLY A 12 -2.80 21.22 22.49
C GLY A 12 -3.90 20.19 22.25
N ASN A 13 -3.81 19.38 21.22
CA ASN A 13 -4.83 18.39 20.82
C ASN A 13 -4.33 16.93 20.89
N PRO A 14 -3.76 16.45 22.03
CA PRO A 14 -3.10 15.14 22.10
C PRO A 14 -4.05 13.96 21.90
N ASP A 15 -5.35 14.16 22.11
CA ASP A 15 -6.37 13.11 22.05
C ASP A 15 -6.95 12.87 20.64
N MET A 16 -6.52 13.66 19.64
CA MET A 16 -7.08 13.60 18.28
C MET A 16 -6.53 12.47 17.42
N VAL A 17 -5.41 11.85 17.81
CA VAL A 17 -4.68 10.93 16.94
C VAL A 17 -4.43 9.59 17.59
N PHE A 18 -4.70 8.53 16.83
CA PHE A 18 -4.24 7.17 17.06
C PHE A 18 -3.25 6.77 15.98
N LYS A 19 -2.09 6.27 16.37
CA LYS A 19 -1.04 5.80 15.46
C LYS A 19 -0.91 4.29 15.58
N PHE A 20 -1.08 3.59 14.46
CA PHE A 20 -0.96 2.15 14.41
C PHE A 20 0.29 1.75 13.65
N CYS A 21 0.93 0.66 14.07
CA CYS A 21 1.98 0.02 13.31
C CYS A 21 1.87 -1.50 13.39
N SER A 22 2.43 -2.19 12.41
CA SER A 22 2.43 -3.65 12.34
C SER A 22 3.69 -4.16 11.66
N THR A 23 4.18 -5.31 12.10
CA THR A 23 5.30 -6.02 11.46
C THR A 23 4.82 -7.01 10.40
N SER A 24 3.52 -7.05 10.07
CA SER A 24 2.92 -8.03 9.14
C SER A 24 3.58 -8.07 7.75
N LYS A 25 4.12 -6.94 7.30
CA LYS A 25 4.85 -6.82 6.03
C LYS A 25 6.37 -6.78 6.20
N VAL A 26 6.87 -6.88 7.42
CA VAL A 26 8.29 -6.73 7.75
C VAL A 26 8.88 -8.04 8.29
N SER A 27 8.13 -8.82 9.08
CA SER A 27 8.64 -10.02 9.76
C SER A 27 8.03 -11.30 9.20
N PHE A 28 7.29 -12.03 10.03
CA PHE A 28 6.79 -13.36 9.69
C PHE A 28 5.35 -13.29 9.17
N PRO A 29 5.06 -13.80 7.96
CA PRO A 29 3.69 -13.90 7.46
C PRO A 29 2.77 -14.66 8.44
N GLY A 30 1.62 -14.09 8.75
CA GLY A 30 0.65 -14.67 9.69
C GLY A 30 1.04 -14.57 11.18
N SER A 31 2.22 -14.10 11.51
CA SER A 31 2.72 -13.97 12.87
C SER A 31 3.21 -12.56 13.19
N GLY A 32 2.63 -11.54 12.58
CA GLY A 32 2.98 -10.15 12.85
C GLY A 32 2.66 -9.71 14.27
N VAL A 33 3.39 -8.71 14.75
CA VAL A 33 3.10 -7.97 16.00
C VAL A 33 2.62 -6.58 15.59
N ALA A 34 1.57 -6.10 16.25
CA ALA A 34 1.05 -4.76 16.06
C ALA A 34 1.19 -3.94 17.36
N ALA A 35 1.25 -2.62 17.19
CA ALA A 35 1.24 -1.69 18.31
C ALA A 35 0.38 -0.46 17.98
N ILE A 36 -0.14 0.13 19.05
CA ILE A 36 -0.89 1.39 19.00
C ILE A 36 -0.21 2.43 19.87
N GLY A 37 -0.06 3.63 19.34
CA GLY A 37 0.36 4.82 20.06
C GLY A 37 -0.74 5.87 20.05
N ALA A 38 -1.01 6.48 21.21
CA ALA A 38 -1.96 7.59 21.38
C ALA A 38 -1.67 8.36 22.66
N SER A 39 -2.49 9.35 23.01
CA SER A 39 -2.42 9.99 24.31
C SER A 39 -2.66 8.98 25.44
N LYS A 40 -2.20 9.33 26.66
CA LYS A 40 -2.44 8.47 27.84
C LYS A 40 -3.92 8.16 28.04
N LYS A 41 -4.79 9.16 27.91
CA LYS A 41 -6.25 9.01 28.06
C LYS A 41 -6.82 8.00 27.06
N ASN A 42 -6.43 8.12 25.79
CA ASN A 42 -6.88 7.20 24.74
C ASN A 42 -6.33 5.78 24.94
N ILE A 43 -5.07 5.63 25.35
CA ILE A 43 -4.50 4.31 25.66
C ILE A 43 -5.18 3.66 26.87
N ASP A 44 -5.46 4.42 27.92
CA ASP A 44 -6.16 3.89 29.10
C ASP A 44 -7.57 3.41 28.73
N PHE A 45 -8.30 4.14 27.89
CA PHE A 45 -9.60 3.74 27.37
C PHE A 45 -9.51 2.44 26.56
N ILE A 46 -8.56 2.37 25.60
CA ILE A 46 -8.38 1.18 24.75
C ILE A 46 -8.01 -0.05 25.62
N LYS A 47 -7.13 0.10 26.59
CA LYS A 47 -6.76 -0.99 27.50
C LYS A 47 -7.97 -1.58 28.21
N GLN A 48 -8.90 -0.75 28.66
CA GLN A 48 -10.15 -1.23 29.29
C GLN A 48 -10.97 -2.07 28.32
N GLN A 49 -11.09 -1.65 27.07
CA GLN A 49 -11.81 -2.44 26.04
C GLN A 49 -11.08 -3.74 25.71
N MET A 50 -9.76 -3.71 25.61
CA MET A 50 -8.94 -4.88 25.29
C MET A 50 -9.00 -5.98 26.33
N THR A 51 -9.25 -5.67 27.61
CA THR A 51 -9.41 -6.68 28.68
C THR A 51 -10.60 -7.60 28.46
N ILE A 52 -11.62 -7.15 27.71
CA ILE A 52 -12.78 -7.95 27.33
C ILE A 52 -12.41 -8.92 26.20
N GLN A 53 -11.51 -8.50 25.31
CA GLN A 53 -11.12 -9.26 24.14
C GLN A 53 -10.07 -10.34 24.47
N THR A 54 -9.10 -10.05 25.33
CA THR A 54 -8.02 -10.96 25.69
C THR A 54 -7.45 -10.66 27.06
N ILE A 55 -7.08 -11.70 27.81
CA ILE A 55 -6.36 -11.56 29.08
C ILE A 55 -4.90 -11.16 28.82
N GLY A 56 -4.34 -11.55 27.68
CA GLY A 56 -2.97 -11.21 27.31
C GLY A 56 -2.69 -11.51 25.85
N HIS A 57 -1.69 -10.80 25.31
CA HIS A 57 -1.23 -10.99 23.95
C HIS A 57 -0.25 -12.15 23.84
N ASP A 58 -0.07 -12.68 22.61
CA ASP A 58 0.87 -13.76 22.31
C ASP A 58 2.31 -13.36 22.62
N LYS A 59 2.75 -13.72 23.84
CA LYS A 59 4.10 -13.43 24.32
C LYS A 59 5.17 -14.25 23.63
N LEU A 60 4.84 -15.45 23.14
CA LEU A 60 5.77 -16.30 22.40
C LEU A 60 6.11 -15.64 21.06
N ASN A 61 5.10 -15.11 20.39
CA ASN A 61 5.32 -14.39 19.14
C ASN A 61 6.12 -13.09 19.35
N GLN A 62 5.82 -12.34 20.43
CA GLN A 62 6.62 -11.17 20.79
C GLN A 62 8.08 -11.56 21.07
N LEU A 63 8.32 -12.62 21.83
CA LEU A 63 9.67 -13.11 22.11
C LEU A 63 10.40 -13.58 20.84
N ARG A 64 9.69 -14.19 19.89
CA ARG A 64 10.22 -14.54 18.56
C ARG A 64 10.77 -13.32 17.86
N HIS A 65 10.01 -12.23 17.81
CA HIS A 65 10.45 -10.97 17.20
C HIS A 65 11.67 -10.36 17.92
N VAL A 66 11.66 -10.34 19.25
CA VAL A 66 12.80 -9.84 20.05
C VAL A 66 14.06 -10.66 19.77
N ARG A 67 13.96 -11.98 19.74
CA ARG A 67 15.11 -12.85 19.46
C ARG A 67 15.62 -12.76 18.03
N PHE A 68 14.69 -12.57 17.07
CA PHE A 68 15.04 -12.48 15.65
C PHE A 68 15.70 -11.14 15.31
N PHE A 69 15.08 -10.04 15.68
CA PHE A 69 15.59 -8.70 15.38
C PHE A 69 16.66 -8.23 16.35
N LYS A 70 16.60 -8.66 17.60
CA LYS A 70 17.41 -8.20 18.75
C LYS A 70 17.12 -6.75 19.10
N ASP A 71 17.26 -5.82 18.15
CA ASP A 71 17.09 -4.40 18.30
C ASP A 71 16.56 -3.75 16.98
N ILE A 72 16.44 -2.43 16.99
CA ILE A 72 15.99 -1.66 15.82
C ILE A 72 16.99 -1.76 14.65
N HIS A 73 18.29 -1.91 14.93
CA HIS A 73 19.30 -2.07 13.90
C HIS A 73 19.11 -3.38 13.14
N GLY A 74 18.88 -4.48 13.85
CA GLY A 74 18.55 -5.78 13.25
C GLY A 74 17.28 -5.73 12.40
N MET A 75 16.25 -4.99 12.83
CA MET A 75 15.04 -4.76 12.02
C MET A 75 15.34 -3.99 10.74
N VAL A 76 16.13 -2.92 10.82
CA VAL A 76 16.52 -2.12 9.64
C VAL A 76 17.33 -2.96 8.65
N LEU A 77 18.27 -3.77 9.12
CA LEU A 77 19.04 -4.67 8.25
C LEU A 77 18.14 -5.70 7.55
N HIS A 78 17.14 -6.22 8.25
CA HIS A 78 16.17 -7.15 7.66
C HIS A 78 15.32 -6.45 6.60
N MET A 79 14.84 -5.24 6.86
CA MET A 79 14.08 -4.44 5.88
C MET A 79 14.90 -4.12 4.63
N ARG A 80 16.20 -3.88 4.77
CA ARG A 80 17.10 -3.67 3.60
C ARG A 80 17.15 -4.89 2.69
N LYS A 81 17.20 -6.11 3.25
CA LYS A 81 17.15 -7.35 2.46
C LYS A 81 15.84 -7.49 1.67
N HIS A 82 14.71 -7.08 2.27
CA HIS A 82 13.43 -7.02 1.56
C HIS A 82 13.45 -5.97 0.45
N ALA A 83 14.04 -4.79 0.72
CA ALA A 83 14.17 -3.74 -0.29
C ALA A 83 14.99 -4.20 -1.51
N ASP A 84 16.05 -4.98 -1.29
CA ASP A 84 16.88 -5.51 -2.39
C ASP A 84 16.10 -6.48 -3.29
N ILE A 85 15.14 -7.22 -2.73
CA ILE A 85 14.25 -8.11 -3.48
C ILE A 85 13.15 -7.30 -4.21
N LEU A 86 12.61 -6.27 -3.56
CA LEU A 86 11.47 -5.52 -4.09
C LEU A 86 11.87 -4.44 -5.10
N ARG A 87 13.03 -3.83 -4.94
CA ARG A 87 13.51 -2.72 -5.79
C ARG A 87 13.41 -3.04 -7.29
N PRO A 88 14.00 -4.13 -7.81
CA PRO A 88 13.93 -4.41 -9.24
C PRO A 88 12.48 -4.60 -9.72
N LYS A 89 11.60 -5.15 -8.89
CA LYS A 89 10.18 -5.31 -9.20
C LYS A 89 9.46 -3.96 -9.36
N PHE A 90 9.74 -3.03 -8.44
CA PHE A 90 9.20 -1.68 -8.52
C PHE A 90 9.74 -0.91 -9.72
N GLU A 91 11.04 -1.03 -9.99
CA GLU A 91 11.70 -0.41 -11.15
C GLU A 91 11.11 -0.92 -12.47
N THR A 92 10.81 -2.21 -12.59
CA THR A 92 10.13 -2.76 -13.77
C THR A 92 8.79 -2.07 -14.03
N VAL A 93 7.96 -1.94 -13.00
CA VAL A 93 6.64 -1.28 -13.13
C VAL A 93 6.79 0.21 -13.43
N LEU A 94 7.59 0.93 -12.65
CA LEU A 94 7.75 2.38 -12.81
C LEU A 94 8.34 2.76 -14.16
N ASN A 95 9.33 2.00 -14.64
CA ASN A 95 9.92 2.22 -15.96
C ASN A 95 8.91 1.94 -17.08
N GLY A 96 8.12 0.87 -16.96
CA GLY A 96 7.06 0.57 -17.93
C GLY A 96 6.01 1.67 -18.01
N LEU A 97 5.52 2.14 -16.84
CA LEU A 97 4.58 3.26 -16.79
C LEU A 97 5.17 4.54 -17.40
N LYS A 98 6.41 4.88 -17.04
CA LYS A 98 7.09 6.07 -17.53
C LYS A 98 7.30 6.04 -19.05
N ASN A 99 7.80 4.91 -19.57
CA ASN A 99 8.12 4.78 -21.00
C ASN A 99 6.86 4.79 -21.88
N GLU A 100 5.76 4.23 -21.37
CA GLU A 100 4.56 3.98 -22.17
C GLU A 100 3.45 5.00 -21.96
N LEU A 101 3.39 5.64 -20.79
CA LEU A 101 2.31 6.57 -20.43
C LEU A 101 2.81 7.97 -20.07
N GLY A 102 4.13 8.15 -19.89
CA GLY A 102 4.70 9.39 -19.32
C GLY A 102 4.32 10.67 -20.08
N ASP A 103 4.24 10.60 -21.40
CA ASP A 103 3.96 11.75 -22.27
C ASP A 103 2.50 11.81 -22.76
N LEU A 104 1.62 10.90 -22.29
CA LEU A 104 0.26 10.78 -22.82
C LEU A 104 -0.81 11.51 -22.00
N GLU A 105 -0.50 11.97 -20.79
CA GLU A 105 -1.44 12.65 -19.86
C GLU A 105 -2.73 11.87 -19.55
N ILE A 106 -2.72 10.54 -19.76
CA ILE A 106 -3.87 9.64 -19.49
C ILE A 106 -3.76 8.90 -18.17
N GLY A 107 -2.76 9.21 -17.37
CA GLY A 107 -2.56 8.67 -16.03
C GLY A 107 -1.40 9.33 -15.31
N SER A 108 -1.43 9.23 -14.00
CA SER A 108 -0.35 9.70 -13.14
C SER A 108 -0.08 8.67 -12.03
N TRP A 109 1.11 8.70 -11.46
CA TRP A 109 1.47 7.77 -10.39
C TRP A 109 2.47 8.40 -9.42
N LEU A 110 2.47 7.86 -8.20
CA LEU A 110 3.48 8.21 -7.21
C LEU A 110 4.66 7.26 -7.31
N GLU A 111 5.87 7.79 -7.29
CA GLU A 111 7.09 7.00 -7.14
C GLU A 111 7.37 6.75 -5.65
N PRO A 112 7.07 5.56 -5.12
CA PRO A 112 7.18 5.31 -3.68
C PRO A 112 8.65 5.16 -3.26
N ARG A 113 9.01 5.78 -2.13
CA ARG A 113 10.32 5.59 -1.49
C ARG A 113 10.38 4.38 -0.56
N GLY A 114 9.30 3.64 -0.46
CA GLY A 114 9.15 2.45 0.37
C GLY A 114 7.71 1.93 0.36
N GLY A 115 7.47 0.83 1.03
CA GLY A 115 6.17 0.18 1.05
C GLY A 115 6.04 -0.93 0.00
N TYR A 116 4.79 -1.30 -0.31
CA TYR A 116 4.46 -2.47 -1.13
C TYR A 116 3.57 -2.16 -2.32
N PHE A 117 3.22 -0.88 -2.52
CA PHE A 117 2.24 -0.49 -3.52
C PHE A 117 2.70 0.75 -4.30
N ILE A 118 2.26 0.82 -5.55
CA ILE A 118 2.29 2.02 -6.38
C ILE A 118 0.84 2.48 -6.52
N SER A 119 0.58 3.77 -6.24
CA SER A 119 -0.71 4.40 -6.51
C SER A 119 -0.69 4.96 -7.92
N PHE A 120 -1.61 4.51 -8.74
CA PHE A 120 -1.83 4.96 -10.11
C PHE A 120 -3.21 5.61 -10.21
N ASP A 121 -3.29 6.78 -10.79
CA ASP A 121 -4.54 7.48 -11.05
C ASP A 121 -4.75 7.60 -12.56
N ALA A 122 -5.78 6.93 -13.08
CA ALA A 122 -6.24 6.99 -14.45
C ALA A 122 -7.11 8.25 -14.69
N LEU A 123 -7.57 8.46 -15.91
CA LEU A 123 -8.60 9.45 -16.19
C LEU A 123 -9.86 9.16 -15.33
N PRO A 124 -10.56 10.21 -14.86
CA PRO A 124 -11.78 10.03 -14.06
C PRO A 124 -12.82 9.15 -14.78
N GLY A 125 -13.40 8.21 -14.03
CA GLY A 125 -14.36 7.23 -14.54
C GLY A 125 -13.77 6.00 -15.21
N CYS A 126 -12.43 5.85 -15.24
CA CYS A 126 -11.77 4.78 -16.00
C CYS A 126 -11.23 3.61 -15.15
N ALA A 127 -11.05 3.77 -13.84
CA ALA A 127 -10.33 2.76 -13.04
C ALA A 127 -11.01 1.38 -13.06
N LYS A 128 -12.32 1.31 -12.89
CA LYS A 128 -13.08 0.04 -12.94
C LYS A 128 -13.00 -0.63 -14.29
N ALA A 129 -13.15 0.14 -15.37
CA ALA A 129 -13.08 -0.37 -16.73
C ALA A 129 -11.67 -0.91 -17.05
N ILE A 130 -10.61 -0.21 -16.63
CA ILE A 130 -9.22 -0.67 -16.78
C ILE A 130 -9.01 -1.99 -16.05
N VAL A 131 -9.42 -2.09 -14.77
CA VAL A 131 -9.25 -3.32 -13.98
C VAL A 131 -10.07 -4.48 -14.56
N ALA A 132 -11.28 -4.21 -15.07
CA ALA A 132 -12.11 -5.23 -15.73
C ALA A 132 -11.44 -5.74 -17.02
N LYS A 133 -10.97 -4.83 -17.89
CA LYS A 133 -10.27 -5.18 -19.14
C LYS A 133 -8.96 -5.92 -18.88
N ALA A 134 -8.21 -5.53 -17.85
CA ALA A 134 -7.00 -6.24 -17.42
C ALA A 134 -7.33 -7.68 -16.99
N LYS A 135 -8.42 -7.88 -16.25
CA LYS A 135 -8.88 -9.22 -15.85
C LYS A 135 -9.28 -10.08 -17.05
N GLU A 136 -9.96 -9.53 -18.06
CA GLU A 136 -10.28 -10.23 -19.31
C GLU A 136 -9.02 -10.68 -20.05
N ALA A 137 -7.95 -9.88 -20.00
CA ALA A 137 -6.64 -10.20 -20.56
C ALA A 137 -5.80 -11.14 -19.67
N GLY A 138 -6.34 -11.62 -18.54
CA GLY A 138 -5.67 -12.55 -17.62
C GLY A 138 -4.87 -11.87 -16.50
N LEU A 139 -4.84 -10.55 -16.42
CA LEU A 139 -4.15 -9.81 -15.35
C LEU A 139 -5.10 -9.53 -14.19
N VAL A 140 -4.97 -10.29 -13.10
CA VAL A 140 -5.78 -10.10 -11.89
C VAL A 140 -5.13 -9.05 -10.99
N MET A 141 -5.84 -7.96 -10.73
CA MET A 141 -5.42 -6.85 -9.90
C MET A 141 -6.34 -6.66 -8.68
N THR A 142 -5.90 -5.82 -7.73
CA THR A 142 -6.79 -5.36 -6.67
C THR A 142 -7.98 -4.61 -7.28
N PRO A 143 -9.22 -4.84 -6.81
CA PRO A 143 -10.38 -4.12 -7.32
C PRO A 143 -10.21 -2.60 -7.23
N ALA A 144 -10.67 -1.87 -8.24
CA ALA A 144 -10.73 -0.41 -8.22
C ALA A 144 -11.55 0.07 -7.02
N GLY A 145 -11.13 1.18 -6.41
CA GLY A 145 -11.75 1.70 -5.20
C GLY A 145 -11.31 1.06 -3.88
N ALA A 146 -10.50 -0.02 -3.91
CA ALA A 146 -10.04 -0.70 -2.68
C ALA A 146 -9.19 0.17 -1.75
N THR A 147 -8.70 1.31 -2.21
CA THR A 147 -7.94 2.31 -1.44
C THR A 147 -8.83 3.31 -0.70
N PHE A 148 -10.14 3.29 -0.96
CA PHE A 148 -11.12 4.21 -0.39
C PHE A 148 -12.04 3.52 0.61
N PRO A 149 -12.59 4.26 1.58
CA PRO A 149 -13.60 3.74 2.50
C PRO A 149 -14.79 3.15 1.72
N TYR A 150 -15.27 2.00 2.18
CA TYR A 150 -16.38 1.25 1.56
C TYR A 150 -16.14 0.83 0.09
N GLY A 151 -14.89 0.88 -0.39
CA GLY A 151 -14.56 0.54 -1.77
C GLY A 151 -15.08 1.55 -2.81
N LYS A 152 -15.39 2.77 -2.39
CA LYS A 152 -15.97 3.79 -3.25
C LYS A 152 -14.97 4.92 -3.49
N ASP A 153 -14.35 4.90 -4.66
CA ASP A 153 -13.58 6.03 -5.19
C ASP A 153 -14.56 7.00 -5.87
N PRO A 154 -14.68 8.24 -5.38
CA PRO A 154 -15.60 9.22 -5.97
C PRO A 154 -15.28 9.57 -7.43
N GLN A 155 -14.00 9.49 -7.82
CA GLN A 155 -13.54 9.81 -9.17
C GLN A 155 -13.42 8.58 -10.06
N ASP A 156 -13.49 7.38 -9.50
CA ASP A 156 -13.22 6.13 -10.22
C ASP A 156 -11.92 6.19 -11.04
N SER A 157 -10.85 6.66 -10.41
CA SER A 157 -9.54 6.90 -11.03
C SER A 157 -8.42 6.08 -10.42
N ASN A 158 -8.49 5.75 -9.12
CA ASN A 158 -7.36 5.18 -8.40
C ASN A 158 -7.27 3.65 -8.53
N ILE A 159 -6.08 3.20 -8.91
CA ILE A 159 -5.71 1.78 -9.03
C ILE A 159 -4.47 1.52 -8.19
N ARG A 160 -4.53 0.51 -7.31
CA ARG A 160 -3.40 0.06 -6.52
C ARG A 160 -2.65 -1.06 -7.23
N ILE A 161 -1.40 -0.81 -7.58
CA ILE A 161 -0.51 -1.81 -8.17
C ILE A 161 0.36 -2.42 -7.07
N ALA A 162 0.43 -3.77 -7.02
CA ALA A 162 1.17 -4.52 -6.00
C ALA A 162 2.23 -5.43 -6.66
N PRO A 163 3.46 -4.95 -6.91
CA PRO A 163 4.46 -5.68 -7.68
C PRO A 163 5.20 -6.77 -6.89
N SER A 164 4.87 -6.98 -5.62
CA SER A 164 5.70 -7.81 -4.72
C SER A 164 5.67 -9.31 -4.99
N TYR A 165 4.57 -9.87 -5.52
CA TYR A 165 4.37 -11.31 -5.69
C TYR A 165 5.01 -11.87 -6.96
N PRO A 166 4.74 -11.35 -8.18
CA PRO A 166 5.25 -11.94 -9.43
C PRO A 166 6.77 -11.86 -9.56
N THR A 167 7.35 -12.67 -10.44
CA THR A 167 8.76 -12.53 -10.85
C THR A 167 8.94 -11.25 -11.69
N PRO A 168 10.17 -10.75 -11.88
CA PRO A 168 10.42 -9.61 -12.77
C PRO A 168 9.95 -9.85 -14.21
N GLU A 169 10.07 -11.07 -14.73
CA GLU A 169 9.64 -11.47 -16.08
C GLU A 169 8.11 -11.43 -16.20
N GLU A 170 7.41 -11.99 -15.22
CA GLU A 170 5.93 -11.90 -15.14
C GLU A 170 5.45 -10.47 -15.01
N LEU A 171 6.18 -9.63 -14.23
CA LEU A 171 5.87 -8.21 -14.09
C LEU A 171 6.01 -7.44 -15.39
N ALA A 172 7.03 -7.74 -16.21
CA ALA A 172 7.18 -7.07 -17.50
C ALA A 172 5.94 -7.28 -18.36
N VAL A 173 5.47 -8.54 -18.49
CA VAL A 173 4.25 -8.87 -19.24
C VAL A 173 3.01 -8.22 -18.61
N ALA A 174 2.91 -8.25 -17.27
CA ALA A 174 1.79 -7.65 -16.56
C ALA A 174 1.70 -6.13 -16.78
N VAL A 175 2.83 -5.43 -16.83
CA VAL A 175 2.90 -3.99 -17.12
C VAL A 175 2.48 -3.70 -18.55
N GLU A 176 2.93 -4.48 -19.53
CA GLU A 176 2.50 -4.34 -20.92
C GLU A 176 0.98 -4.47 -21.06
N ILE A 177 0.38 -5.49 -20.44
CA ILE A 177 -1.08 -5.69 -20.45
C ILE A 177 -1.77 -4.51 -19.77
N PHE A 178 -1.29 -4.08 -18.60
CA PHE A 178 -1.87 -2.98 -17.85
C PHE A 178 -1.86 -1.68 -18.67
N VAL A 179 -0.74 -1.33 -19.24
CA VAL A 179 -0.55 -0.13 -20.07
C VAL A 179 -1.48 -0.14 -21.28
N LEU A 180 -1.60 -1.28 -21.98
CA LEU A 180 -2.54 -1.41 -23.09
C LEU A 180 -3.99 -1.21 -22.65
N CYS A 181 -4.39 -1.76 -21.49
CA CYS A 181 -5.71 -1.55 -20.93
C CYS A 181 -5.98 -0.07 -20.59
N VAL A 182 -4.98 0.62 -20.01
CA VAL A 182 -5.07 2.06 -19.73
C VAL A 182 -5.25 2.83 -21.03
N LYS A 183 -4.44 2.59 -22.04
CA LYS A 183 -4.54 3.27 -23.37
C LYS A 183 -5.91 3.04 -24.02
N LEU A 184 -6.37 1.78 -24.06
CA LEU A 184 -7.66 1.45 -24.69
C LEU A 184 -8.82 2.15 -24.00
N VAL A 185 -8.94 2.03 -22.68
CA VAL A 185 -10.05 2.66 -21.94
C VAL A 185 -9.98 4.18 -22.00
N SER A 186 -8.78 4.75 -21.99
CA SER A 186 -8.62 6.21 -22.13
C SER A 186 -9.04 6.72 -23.52
N VAL A 187 -8.74 5.97 -24.58
CA VAL A 187 -9.18 6.30 -25.94
C VAL A 187 -10.71 6.25 -26.04
N ASP A 188 -11.33 5.16 -25.53
CA ASP A 188 -12.79 5.02 -25.52
C ASP A 188 -13.43 6.23 -24.81
N LYS A 189 -12.93 6.59 -23.62
CA LYS A 189 -13.38 7.74 -22.83
C LYS A 189 -13.26 9.07 -23.59
N LEU A 190 -12.11 9.34 -24.19
CA LEU A 190 -11.85 10.59 -24.91
C LEU A 190 -12.67 10.71 -26.23
N LEU A 191 -13.07 9.58 -26.81
CA LEU A 191 -13.97 9.57 -27.98
C LEU A 191 -15.44 9.84 -27.61
N GLU A 192 -15.87 9.40 -26.42
CA GLU A 192 -17.22 9.68 -25.91
C GLU A 192 -17.43 11.14 -25.50
N GLU A 193 -16.36 11.88 -25.20
CA GLU A 193 -16.39 13.29 -24.80
C GLU A 193 -16.33 14.28 -25.99
N LYS A 194 -16.19 13.78 -27.22
CA LYS A 194 -16.23 14.57 -28.48
C LYS A 194 -17.61 14.62 -29.07
#